data_9b77c3a0c45e98c5518cb721c21fd4f5
#
_entry.id   9b77c3a0c45e98c5518cb721c21fd4f5
#
_cell.length_a   1.000
_cell.length_b   1.000
_cell.length_c   1.000
_cell.angle_alpha   90.00
_cell.angle_beta   90.00
_cell.angle_gamma   90.00
#
_symmetry.space_group_name_H-M   'P 1'
#
loop_
_entity.id
_entity.type
_entity.pdbx_description
1 polymer ?
#
loop_
_entity_poly.entity_id
_entity_poly.type
_entity_poly.pdbx_seq_one_letter_code
_entity_poly.pdbx_strand_id
1 'polypeptide(L)'
;MEIVKKAGDTITGLLEYKSDHAIVLGSRSYKTVIHKGAQGEVIFAPSTKEQGDTWDWSKKVEFRTDGTMKQATDTGWITLPTTGVENVSDRILKYKRSGEQISVIGSVRNPQNEAVFATLPVGFRPVQHIAFPALAYGYTPAACEVTIKPDGGIFVNGVPSGGTVHIAMSFLI
;
A
#
# COMPACT_ATOMS: atom_id res chain seq x y z
N MET A 1 -43.08 5.36 17.99
CA MET A 1 -41.90 4.86 17.26
C MET A 1 -41.58 3.46 17.81
N GLU A 2 -41.78 2.44 16.99
CA GLU A 2 -41.50 1.06 17.43
C GLU A 2 -40.01 0.80 17.30
N ILE A 3 -39.36 0.52 18.41
CA ILE A 3 -37.93 0.23 18.46
C ILE A 3 -37.76 -1.26 18.11
N VAL A 4 -36.88 -1.59 17.17
CA VAL A 4 -36.52 -2.97 16.81
C VAL A 4 -36.31 -3.80 18.09
N LYS A 5 -37.03 -4.88 18.25
CA LYS A 5 -37.03 -5.70 19.48
C LYS A 5 -35.73 -6.48 19.63
N LYS A 6 -35.28 -6.69 20.87
CA LYS A 6 -34.07 -7.44 21.21
C LYS A 6 -34.05 -8.92 20.75
N ALA A 7 -35.18 -9.46 20.32
CA ALA A 7 -35.32 -10.88 19.97
C ALA A 7 -35.21 -11.19 18.47
N GLY A 8 -34.82 -10.21 17.66
CA GLY A 8 -34.70 -10.33 16.20
C GLY A 8 -36.03 -10.03 15.48
N ASP A 9 -35.98 -9.06 14.58
CA ASP A 9 -37.08 -8.68 13.70
C ASP A 9 -36.64 -8.79 12.23
N THR A 10 -37.62 -9.05 11.35
CA THR A 10 -37.43 -9.08 9.91
C THR A 10 -37.87 -7.72 9.31
N ILE A 11 -36.99 -7.08 8.59
CA ILE A 11 -37.30 -5.86 7.82
C ILE A 11 -37.58 -6.28 6.39
N THR A 12 -38.80 -6.07 5.92
CA THR A 12 -39.24 -6.48 4.57
C THR A 12 -39.22 -5.33 3.54
N GLY A 13 -38.72 -4.17 3.94
CA GLY A 13 -38.63 -2.99 3.08
C GLY A 13 -37.27 -2.30 3.17
N LEU A 14 -37.15 -1.13 2.52
CA LEU A 14 -35.96 -0.31 2.62
C LEU A 14 -35.78 0.24 4.03
N LEU A 15 -34.59 0.08 4.61
CA LEU A 15 -34.19 0.70 5.86
C LEU A 15 -33.22 1.84 5.55
N GLU A 16 -33.67 3.08 5.73
CA GLU A 16 -32.86 4.27 5.52
C GLU A 16 -32.33 4.80 6.86
N TYR A 17 -31.02 4.92 6.97
CA TYR A 17 -30.37 5.60 8.08
C TYR A 17 -29.98 7.02 7.65
N LYS A 18 -30.46 8.02 8.37
CA LYS A 18 -30.16 9.45 8.13
C LYS A 18 -28.98 9.96 8.98
N SER A 19 -28.10 9.05 9.39
CA SER A 19 -26.91 9.35 10.18
C SER A 19 -25.70 8.71 9.51
N ASP A 20 -24.60 9.44 9.46
CA ASP A 20 -23.34 8.93 8.88
C ASP A 20 -22.70 7.81 9.73
N HIS A 21 -23.05 7.69 11.03
CA HIS A 21 -22.59 6.62 11.95
C HIS A 21 -23.77 5.73 12.38
N ALA A 22 -24.53 5.21 11.44
CA ALA A 22 -25.80 4.56 11.75
C ALA A 22 -25.68 3.14 12.29
N ILE A 23 -24.59 2.42 11.99
CA ILE A 23 -24.45 1.02 12.36
C ILE A 23 -23.15 0.80 13.12
N VAL A 24 -23.26 0.22 14.31
CA VAL A 24 -22.10 -0.21 15.12
C VAL A 24 -22.27 -1.69 15.42
N LEU A 25 -21.27 -2.48 15.06
CA LEU A 25 -21.21 -3.91 15.29
C LEU A 25 -20.22 -4.22 16.42
N GLY A 26 -20.57 -5.18 17.27
CA GLY A 26 -19.70 -5.71 18.31
C GLY A 26 -20.23 -5.53 19.73
N SER A 27 -20.03 -6.55 20.55
CA SER A 27 -20.56 -6.62 21.92
C SER A 27 -19.58 -7.04 23.00
N ARG A 28 -18.40 -7.54 22.68
CA ARG A 28 -17.45 -8.11 23.67
C ARG A 28 -15.96 -7.80 23.41
N SER A 29 -15.62 -7.18 22.28
CA SER A 29 -14.24 -6.84 21.91
C SER A 29 -14.23 -5.44 21.28
N TYR A 30 -13.39 -5.23 20.32
CA TYR A 30 -13.44 -4.01 19.51
C TYR A 30 -14.76 -3.95 18.73
N LYS A 31 -15.40 -2.80 18.74
CA LYS A 31 -16.56 -2.52 17.89
C LYS A 31 -16.07 -2.10 16.50
N THR A 32 -16.95 -2.26 15.52
CA THR A 32 -16.72 -1.74 14.15
C THR A 32 -17.87 -0.82 13.79
N VAL A 33 -17.57 0.40 13.36
CA VAL A 33 -18.55 1.31 12.77
C VAL A 33 -18.64 1.10 11.27
N ILE A 34 -19.87 1.13 10.74
CA ILE A 34 -20.14 1.33 9.32
C ILE A 34 -20.55 2.79 9.16
N HIS A 35 -19.71 3.56 8.49
CA HIS A 35 -19.80 5.00 8.37
C HIS A 35 -19.92 5.41 6.90
N LYS A 36 -20.80 6.38 6.61
CA LYS A 36 -20.85 7.05 5.32
C LYS A 36 -19.91 8.26 5.33
N GLY A 37 -18.89 8.22 4.51
CA GLY A 37 -17.94 9.31 4.37
C GLY A 37 -18.51 10.52 3.61
N ALA A 38 -17.79 11.63 3.67
CA ALA A 38 -18.21 12.91 3.13
C ALA A 38 -18.44 12.91 1.61
N GLN A 39 -17.78 12.02 0.88
CA GLN A 39 -17.89 11.90 -0.59
C GLN A 39 -18.79 10.73 -1.02
N GLY A 40 -19.51 10.11 -0.07
CA GLY A 40 -20.42 8.99 -0.33
C GLY A 40 -19.80 7.60 -0.21
N GLU A 41 -18.53 7.50 0.16
CA GLU A 41 -17.87 6.23 0.42
C GLU A 41 -18.46 5.52 1.65
N VAL A 42 -18.43 4.18 1.66
CA VAL A 42 -18.74 3.37 2.84
C VAL A 42 -17.44 3.01 3.53
N ILE A 43 -17.34 3.33 4.81
CA ILE A 43 -16.12 3.16 5.61
C ILE A 43 -16.38 2.19 6.76
N PHE A 44 -15.48 1.23 6.95
CA PHE A 44 -15.41 0.37 8.11
C PHE A 44 -14.20 0.78 8.95
N ALA A 45 -14.42 1.08 10.24
CA ALA A 45 -13.33 1.39 11.16
C ALA A 45 -13.54 0.70 12.51
N PRO A 46 -12.48 0.13 13.12
CA PRO A 46 -12.57 -0.41 14.47
C PRO A 46 -12.62 0.70 15.51
N SER A 47 -13.12 0.39 16.69
CA SER A 47 -13.00 1.29 17.84
C SER A 47 -11.54 1.43 18.29
N THR A 48 -11.20 2.55 18.93
CA THR A 48 -9.84 2.83 19.43
C THR A 48 -9.43 1.92 20.60
N LYS A 49 -10.42 1.37 21.30
CA LYS A 49 -10.27 0.41 22.41
C LYS A 49 -11.45 -0.55 22.46
N GLU A 50 -11.29 -1.65 23.19
CA GLU A 50 -12.40 -2.57 23.44
C GLU A 50 -13.63 -1.86 24.02
N GLN A 51 -14.80 -2.17 23.49
CA GLN A 51 -16.10 -1.58 23.84
C GLN A 51 -16.15 -0.03 23.76
N GLY A 52 -15.15 0.61 23.11
CA GLY A 52 -15.11 2.05 22.93
C GLY A 52 -16.12 2.57 21.91
N ASP A 53 -16.47 3.86 22.00
CA ASP A 53 -17.37 4.57 21.08
C ASP A 53 -16.63 5.65 20.28
N THR A 54 -15.31 5.53 20.18
CA THR A 54 -14.44 6.34 19.32
C THR A 54 -13.73 5.44 18.31
N TRP A 55 -13.48 5.94 17.09
CA TRP A 55 -13.08 5.13 15.94
C TRP A 55 -11.64 5.39 15.55
N ASP A 56 -10.92 4.32 15.22
CA ASP A 56 -9.54 4.36 14.73
C ASP A 56 -9.52 4.44 13.20
N TRP A 57 -9.57 5.65 12.68
CA TRP A 57 -9.55 5.92 11.25
C TRP A 57 -8.22 5.55 10.57
N SER A 58 -7.16 5.35 11.36
CA SER A 58 -5.87 4.87 10.82
C SER A 58 -5.89 3.40 10.42
N LYS A 59 -6.95 2.67 10.77
CA LYS A 59 -7.18 1.26 10.45
C LYS A 59 -8.42 1.03 9.59
N LYS A 60 -8.93 2.07 8.95
CA LYS A 60 -10.15 1.99 8.15
C LYS A 60 -9.97 1.24 6.83
N VAL A 61 -11.09 0.71 6.33
CA VAL A 61 -11.26 0.26 4.95
C VAL A 61 -12.40 1.05 4.33
N GLU A 62 -12.19 1.56 3.11
CA GLU A 62 -13.15 2.38 2.36
C GLU A 62 -13.59 1.65 1.08
N PHE A 63 -14.89 1.60 0.83
CA PHE A 63 -15.46 1.33 -0.50
C PHE A 63 -15.85 2.66 -1.12
N ARG A 64 -15.17 3.04 -2.17
CA ARG A 64 -15.32 4.34 -2.82
C ARG A 64 -16.44 4.36 -3.84
N THR A 65 -16.92 5.55 -4.17
CA THR A 65 -17.99 5.76 -5.17
C THR A 65 -17.59 5.40 -6.59
N ASP A 66 -16.30 5.31 -6.89
CA ASP A 66 -15.75 4.82 -8.17
C ASP A 66 -15.64 3.29 -8.24
N GLY A 67 -16.11 2.56 -7.20
CA GLY A 67 -16.03 1.11 -7.10
C GLY A 67 -14.69 0.57 -6.62
N THR A 68 -13.72 1.42 -6.31
CA THR A 68 -12.44 0.98 -5.76
C THR A 68 -12.51 0.78 -4.25
N MET A 69 -11.66 -0.10 -3.73
CA MET A 69 -11.45 -0.29 -2.30
C MET A 69 -10.08 0.27 -1.90
N LYS A 70 -10.01 0.93 -0.74
CA LYS A 70 -8.77 1.45 -0.17
C LYS A 70 -8.64 1.07 1.29
N GLN A 71 -7.45 0.60 1.68
CA GLN A 71 -7.05 0.44 3.08
C GLN A 71 -6.33 1.70 3.57
N ALA A 72 -6.36 1.94 4.87
CA ALA A 72 -5.70 3.11 5.47
C ALA A 72 -4.18 3.13 5.24
N THR A 73 -3.57 1.94 5.09
CA THR A 73 -2.13 1.78 4.81
C THR A 73 -1.76 1.96 3.34
N ASP A 74 -2.73 2.06 2.42
CA ASP A 74 -2.47 2.27 1.00
C ASP A 74 -1.88 3.67 0.76
N THR A 75 -0.88 3.72 -0.11
CA THR A 75 -0.22 4.98 -0.49
C THR A 75 -0.47 5.31 -1.96
N GLY A 76 -0.25 6.56 -2.34
CA GLY A 76 0.05 6.92 -3.71
C GLY A 76 1.48 6.52 -4.09
N TRP A 77 1.90 6.85 -5.32
CA TRP A 77 3.29 6.73 -5.71
C TRP A 77 4.15 7.77 -4.97
N ILE A 78 5.17 7.30 -4.27
CA ILE A 78 6.10 8.10 -3.48
C ILE A 78 7.48 8.00 -4.14
N THR A 79 8.16 9.13 -4.31
CA THR A 79 9.54 9.14 -4.81
C THR A 79 10.46 8.46 -3.80
N LEU A 80 11.27 7.52 -4.28
CA LEU A 80 12.30 6.86 -3.49
C LEU A 80 13.64 7.56 -3.73
N PRO A 81 14.22 8.23 -2.73
CA PRO A 81 15.52 8.88 -2.86
C PRO A 81 16.62 7.87 -3.21
N THR A 82 17.55 8.29 -4.04
CA THR A 82 18.69 7.47 -4.49
C THR A 82 20.02 8.14 -4.17
N THR A 83 21.06 7.32 -4.00
CA THR A 83 22.45 7.78 -3.78
C THR A 83 23.40 6.95 -4.64
N GLY A 84 24.47 7.58 -5.13
CA GLY A 84 25.50 6.89 -5.93
C GLY A 84 25.04 6.43 -7.32
N VAL A 85 23.91 6.95 -7.81
CA VAL A 85 23.36 6.69 -9.14
C VAL A 85 22.81 7.97 -9.75
N GLU A 86 22.65 7.99 -11.07
CA GLU A 86 21.98 9.07 -11.77
C GLU A 86 20.49 8.72 -11.97
N ASN A 87 19.61 9.66 -11.60
CA ASN A 87 18.17 9.51 -11.87
C ASN A 87 17.85 9.74 -13.34
N VAL A 88 16.96 8.93 -13.88
CA VAL A 88 16.39 9.15 -15.22
C VAL A 88 15.16 10.03 -15.05
N SER A 89 15.19 11.25 -15.59
CA SER A 89 14.23 12.33 -15.28
C SER A 89 12.75 11.99 -15.55
N ASP A 90 12.49 11.22 -16.60
CA ASP A 90 11.15 10.75 -16.99
C ASP A 90 10.73 9.44 -16.30
N ARG A 91 11.63 8.81 -15.54
CA ARG A 91 11.47 7.50 -14.87
C ARG A 91 12.12 7.47 -13.49
N ILE A 92 11.82 8.48 -12.69
CA ILE A 92 12.29 8.58 -11.30
C ILE A 92 11.83 7.37 -10.49
N LEU A 93 12.73 6.82 -9.67
CA LEU A 93 12.43 5.68 -8.81
C LEU A 93 11.32 6.04 -7.82
N LYS A 94 10.26 5.22 -7.81
CA LYS A 94 9.08 5.39 -6.96
C LYS A 94 8.64 4.07 -6.37
N TYR A 95 7.97 4.13 -5.24
CA TYR A 95 7.33 2.98 -4.61
C TYR A 95 5.89 3.31 -4.22
N LYS A 96 5.08 2.26 -4.03
CA LYS A 96 3.67 2.36 -3.64
C LYS A 96 3.31 1.12 -2.82
N ARG A 97 2.41 1.29 -1.85
CA ARG A 97 1.77 0.19 -1.13
C ARG A 97 0.29 0.11 -1.51
N SER A 98 -0.21 -1.11 -1.73
CA SER A 98 -1.62 -1.43 -1.88
C SER A 98 -1.91 -2.72 -1.12
N GLY A 99 -2.58 -2.62 0.01
CA GLY A 99 -2.73 -3.73 0.96
C GLY A 99 -1.39 -4.19 1.51
N GLU A 100 -1.03 -5.43 1.23
CA GLU A 100 0.27 -6.03 1.58
C GLU A 100 1.26 -6.00 0.41
N GLN A 101 0.84 -5.54 -0.76
CA GLN A 101 1.70 -5.48 -1.94
C GLN A 101 2.47 -4.16 -2.00
N ILE A 102 3.78 -4.28 -2.16
CA ILE A 102 4.69 -3.16 -2.46
C ILE A 102 5.08 -3.24 -3.93
N SER A 103 4.96 -2.13 -4.64
CA SER A 103 5.44 -1.99 -6.01
C SER A 103 6.54 -0.94 -6.06
N VAL A 104 7.60 -1.21 -6.81
CA VAL A 104 8.73 -0.30 -7.06
C VAL A 104 8.93 -0.19 -8.56
N ILE A 105 8.93 1.03 -9.07
CA ILE A 105 9.14 1.31 -10.50
C ILE A 105 10.12 2.45 -10.70
N GLY A 106 10.78 2.46 -11.83
CA GLY A 106 11.65 3.57 -12.24
C GLY A 106 12.88 3.09 -13.01
N SER A 107 13.84 3.99 -13.15
CA SER A 107 15.12 3.65 -13.79
C SER A 107 16.25 4.42 -13.12
N VAL A 108 17.39 3.76 -12.98
CA VAL A 108 18.63 4.37 -12.49
C VAL A 108 19.74 4.14 -13.49
N ARG A 109 20.61 5.12 -13.65
CA ARG A 109 21.76 5.05 -14.56
C ARG A 109 23.05 4.92 -13.76
N ASN A 110 23.97 4.14 -14.31
CA ASN A 110 25.32 3.97 -13.79
C ASN A 110 25.38 3.46 -12.34
N PRO A 111 24.53 2.48 -11.94
CA PRO A 111 24.64 1.88 -10.62
C PRO A 111 25.92 1.06 -10.51
N GLN A 112 26.55 1.10 -9.35
CA GLN A 112 27.65 0.18 -9.03
C GLN A 112 27.04 -1.16 -8.56
N ASN A 113 27.52 -2.28 -9.09
CA ASN A 113 27.08 -3.61 -8.67
C ASN A 113 27.36 -3.79 -7.16
N GLU A 114 26.41 -4.44 -6.47
CA GLU A 114 26.41 -4.73 -5.02
C GLU A 114 26.33 -3.47 -4.11
N ALA A 115 26.39 -2.26 -4.65
CA ALA A 115 26.20 -1.04 -3.88
C ALA A 115 24.74 -0.68 -3.71
N VAL A 116 24.30 -0.47 -2.47
CA VAL A 116 22.93 -0.03 -2.17
C VAL A 116 22.76 1.41 -2.66
N PHE A 117 21.82 1.62 -3.57
CA PHE A 117 21.54 2.93 -4.14
C PHE A 117 20.22 3.55 -3.67
N ALA A 118 19.34 2.77 -3.03
CA ALA A 118 18.08 3.24 -2.45
C ALA A 118 17.69 2.37 -1.25
N THR A 119 16.86 2.90 -0.35
CA THR A 119 16.39 2.14 0.82
C THR A 119 14.90 2.38 1.04
N LEU A 120 14.11 1.31 1.02
CA LEU A 120 12.69 1.36 1.36
C LEU A 120 12.49 1.67 2.86
N PRO A 121 11.55 2.55 3.21
CA PRO A 121 11.26 2.84 4.61
C PRO A 121 10.62 1.64 5.34
N VAL A 122 10.63 1.67 6.66
CA VAL A 122 9.93 0.67 7.49
C VAL A 122 8.45 0.62 7.10
N GLY A 123 7.89 -0.60 7.05
CA GLY A 123 6.52 -0.84 6.58
C GLY A 123 6.38 -1.06 5.07
N PHE A 124 7.52 -1.02 4.32
CA PHE A 124 7.58 -1.29 2.88
C PHE A 124 8.69 -2.30 2.54
N ARG A 125 9.24 -2.97 3.54
CA ARG A 125 10.40 -3.84 3.40
C ARG A 125 9.98 -5.29 3.30
N PRO A 126 10.66 -6.12 2.48
CA PRO A 126 10.39 -7.54 2.41
C PRO A 126 10.84 -8.27 3.68
N VAL A 127 10.24 -9.41 3.97
CA VAL A 127 10.60 -10.27 5.11
C VAL A 127 11.94 -11.00 4.92
N GLN A 128 12.41 -11.10 3.67
CA GLN A 128 13.68 -11.76 3.30
C GLN A 128 14.29 -11.09 2.07
N HIS A 129 15.50 -11.45 1.69
CA HIS A 129 16.08 -11.02 0.41
C HIS A 129 15.19 -11.49 -0.75
N ILE A 130 14.87 -10.57 -1.65
CA ILE A 130 14.11 -10.86 -2.87
C ILE A 130 14.91 -10.36 -4.06
N ALA A 131 15.16 -11.24 -5.02
CA ALA A 131 15.82 -10.92 -6.27
C ALA A 131 14.82 -10.91 -7.42
N PHE A 132 14.92 -9.91 -8.28
CA PHE A 132 14.09 -9.75 -9.46
C PHE A 132 14.95 -9.69 -10.72
N PRO A 133 14.55 -10.38 -11.81
CA PRO A 133 15.17 -10.16 -13.10
C PRO A 133 14.82 -8.75 -13.61
N ALA A 134 15.81 -8.07 -14.14
CA ALA A 134 15.67 -6.75 -14.74
C ALA A 134 16.48 -6.66 -16.03
N LEU A 135 16.29 -5.57 -16.77
CA LEU A 135 17.06 -5.27 -17.96
C LEU A 135 17.92 -4.04 -17.72
N ALA A 136 19.22 -4.19 -17.99
CA ALA A 136 20.13 -3.10 -18.13
C ALA A 136 20.25 -2.74 -19.62
N TYR A 137 20.21 -1.45 -19.94
CA TYR A 137 20.40 -0.92 -21.27
C TYR A 137 21.67 -0.06 -21.35
N GLY A 138 22.56 -0.46 -22.25
CA GLY A 138 23.70 0.33 -22.71
C GLY A 138 23.63 0.43 -24.24
N TYR A 139 24.46 -0.33 -24.95
CA TYR A 139 24.33 -0.52 -26.40
C TYR A 139 23.35 -1.62 -26.78
N THR A 140 23.29 -2.67 -25.98
CA THR A 140 22.34 -3.78 -26.13
C THR A 140 21.69 -4.06 -24.78
N PRO A 141 20.40 -4.45 -24.74
CA PRO A 141 19.79 -4.90 -23.50
C PRO A 141 20.52 -6.14 -22.96
N ALA A 142 20.83 -6.10 -21.66
CA ALA A 142 21.45 -7.21 -20.94
C ALA A 142 20.58 -7.57 -19.72
N ALA A 143 20.46 -8.84 -19.42
CA ALA A 143 19.82 -9.30 -18.20
C ALA A 143 20.67 -8.90 -17.00
N CYS A 144 20.02 -8.42 -15.95
CA CYS A 144 20.64 -8.12 -14.67
C CYS A 144 19.68 -8.48 -13.53
N GLU A 145 20.14 -8.38 -12.32
CA GLU A 145 19.36 -8.65 -11.14
C GLU A 145 19.20 -7.38 -10.29
N VAL A 146 18.00 -7.14 -9.77
CA VAL A 146 17.72 -6.16 -8.73
C VAL A 146 17.36 -6.89 -7.46
N THR A 147 18.08 -6.67 -6.38
CA THR A 147 17.84 -7.30 -5.09
C THR A 147 17.37 -6.26 -4.07
N ILE A 148 16.36 -6.65 -3.27
CA ILE A 148 15.92 -5.91 -2.08
C ILE A 148 16.23 -6.72 -0.84
N LYS A 149 16.88 -6.08 0.14
CA LYS A 149 17.18 -6.68 1.44
C LYS A 149 16.05 -6.49 2.45
N PRO A 150 16.00 -7.29 3.55
CA PRO A 150 15.06 -7.07 4.65
C PRO A 150 15.19 -5.70 5.35
N ASP A 151 16.37 -5.08 5.31
CA ASP A 151 16.60 -3.71 5.79
C ASP A 151 16.06 -2.63 4.83
N GLY A 152 15.54 -3.03 3.67
CA GLY A 152 15.02 -2.17 2.62
C GLY A 152 16.04 -1.75 1.56
N GLY A 153 17.31 -2.09 1.73
CA GLY A 153 18.38 -1.73 0.80
C GLY A 153 18.15 -2.36 -0.58
N ILE A 154 18.27 -1.55 -1.64
CA ILE A 154 18.12 -1.96 -3.05
C ILE A 154 19.47 -1.83 -3.74
N PHE A 155 19.92 -2.89 -4.38
CA PHE A 155 21.13 -2.93 -5.17
C PHE A 155 20.95 -3.77 -6.43
N VAL A 156 21.92 -3.74 -7.33
CA VAL A 156 21.91 -4.49 -8.59
C VAL A 156 23.14 -5.36 -8.74
N ASN A 157 22.99 -6.41 -9.56
CA ASN A 157 24.09 -7.28 -9.99
C ASN A 157 24.03 -7.51 -11.50
N GLY A 158 25.20 -7.67 -12.13
CA GLY A 158 25.31 -7.96 -13.55
C GLY A 158 25.03 -6.78 -14.47
N VAL A 159 25.13 -5.54 -13.95
CA VAL A 159 24.92 -4.34 -14.76
C VAL A 159 26.25 -3.92 -15.41
N PRO A 160 26.28 -3.75 -16.76
CA PRO A 160 27.42 -3.20 -17.45
C PRO A 160 27.72 -1.75 -17.03
N SER A 161 28.99 -1.38 -17.02
CA SER A 161 29.40 0.00 -16.72
C SER A 161 28.67 1.02 -17.61
N GLY A 162 28.16 2.08 -17.03
CA GLY A 162 27.39 3.11 -17.73
C GLY A 162 25.95 2.69 -18.10
N GLY A 163 25.53 1.47 -17.78
CA GLY A 163 24.19 0.96 -18.09
C GLY A 163 23.08 1.66 -17.32
N THR A 164 21.90 1.69 -17.92
CA THR A 164 20.65 2.12 -17.28
C THR A 164 19.82 0.89 -16.91
N VAL A 165 19.46 0.74 -15.65
CA VAL A 165 18.61 -0.37 -15.18
C VAL A 165 17.16 0.09 -15.13
N HIS A 166 16.28 -0.71 -15.73
CA HIS A 166 14.83 -0.52 -15.67
C HIS A 166 14.25 -1.42 -14.59
N ILE A 167 13.57 -0.80 -13.63
CA ILE A 167 13.04 -1.46 -12.43
C ILE A 167 11.52 -1.43 -12.51
N ALA A 168 10.91 -2.62 -12.47
CA ALA A 168 9.47 -2.81 -12.34
C ALA A 168 9.25 -4.11 -11.57
N MET A 169 9.04 -4.00 -10.26
CA MET A 169 8.92 -5.15 -9.38
C MET A 169 7.83 -4.95 -8.35
N SER A 170 7.25 -6.08 -7.88
CA SER A 170 6.26 -6.09 -6.81
C SER A 170 6.48 -7.31 -5.91
N PHE A 171 6.25 -7.14 -4.62
CA PHE A 171 6.37 -8.19 -3.60
C PHE A 171 5.38 -7.97 -2.47
N LEU A 172 5.17 -8.98 -1.64
CA LEU A 172 4.36 -8.92 -0.42
C LEU A 172 5.25 -8.68 0.80
N ILE A 173 4.67 -8.02 1.82
CA ILE A 173 5.31 -7.72 3.12
C ILE A 173 4.60 -8.45 4.26
#